data_bda224017df91a782629839041046b63
#
_entry.id   bda224017df91a782629839041046b63
#
_cell.length_a   1.000
_cell.length_b   1.000
_cell.length_c   1.000
_cell.angle_alpha   90.00
_cell.angle_beta   90.00
_cell.angle_gamma   90.00
#
_symmetry.space_group_name_H-M   'P 1'
#
loop_
_entity.id
_entity.type
_entity.pdbx_description
1 polymer ?
#
loop_
_entity_poly.entity_id
_entity_poly.type
_entity_poly.pdbx_seq_one_letter_code
_entity_poly.pdbx_strand_id
1 'polypeptide(L)'
;MFVLFPSAGADPISVVAVGDIMMGSDYPRTMLPPNQGDDLYRKVTEYLRSADLTVGNLEGVLLDGGVCAKKTNKGRVYAFRMPPPFAQHLVDAGFDFLNLANNHLNDFGAHGVESTEKTLTDYGIAFGGPAGKIGKFEIRGKNIAIACFATSPGTDLIFDIVAAQSKVAGLARQHDIVIVSFHGGGEGLKYLHTYDTFEYFLDQPRGNVVEFSRAVVDSGADFVWGHGPHVPRAMEIYKDRLIAYSLGNFCTWGFNVAQERGYAPILMVLLDSDGTFMRGEIFSMVQQPPQPLMVDSLHRAARLIARLSMEDFSEAAPLIAPEGSVFRSISMPVRTINP
;
A
#
# COMPACT_ATOMS: atom_id res chain seq x y z
N MET A 1 -3.50 -7.14 43.18
CA MET A 1 -2.53 -6.85 42.12
C MET A 1 -3.18 -5.81 41.22
N PHE A 2 -2.89 -4.52 41.47
CA PHE A 2 -3.46 -3.41 40.69
C PHE A 2 -2.79 -3.40 39.32
N VAL A 3 -3.57 -3.65 38.27
CA VAL A 3 -3.16 -3.39 36.91
C VAL A 3 -3.23 -1.87 36.74
N LEU A 4 -2.09 -1.21 36.69
CA LEU A 4 -1.98 0.19 36.28
C LEU A 4 -2.41 0.27 34.78
N PHE A 5 -3.60 0.81 34.53
CA PHE A 5 -3.95 1.30 33.22
C PHE A 5 -3.04 2.50 32.93
N PRO A 6 -2.35 2.55 31.76
CA PRO A 6 -1.61 3.74 31.39
C PRO A 6 -2.58 4.92 31.30
N SER A 7 -2.08 6.09 31.69
CA SER A 7 -2.76 7.39 31.66
C SER A 7 -3.45 7.62 30.31
N ALA A 8 -4.54 8.37 30.33
CA ALA A 8 -5.29 8.83 29.15
C ALA A 8 -4.37 9.50 28.12
N GLY A 9 -3.74 8.68 27.29
CA GLY A 9 -3.15 9.10 26.03
C GLY A 9 -4.29 9.36 25.04
N ALA A 10 -4.06 10.24 24.06
CA ALA A 10 -5.01 10.45 22.98
C ALA A 10 -5.39 9.09 22.34
N ASP A 11 -6.66 8.94 21.95
CA ASP A 11 -7.14 7.70 21.32
C ASP A 11 -6.26 7.31 20.12
N PRO A 12 -5.92 6.03 19.98
CA PRO A 12 -5.08 5.57 18.88
C PRO A 12 -5.74 5.84 17.53
N ILE A 13 -4.91 5.99 16.48
CA ILE A 13 -5.36 6.21 15.11
C ILE A 13 -5.29 4.88 14.36
N SER A 14 -6.39 4.54 13.69
CA SER A 14 -6.48 3.34 12.86
C SER A 14 -6.36 3.69 11.38
N VAL A 15 -5.52 2.93 10.67
CA VAL A 15 -5.30 3.06 9.22
C VAL A 15 -5.55 1.71 8.57
N VAL A 16 -6.41 1.67 7.56
CA VAL A 16 -6.54 0.53 6.65
C VAL A 16 -5.76 0.83 5.39
N ALA A 17 -4.84 -0.06 5.02
CA ALA A 17 -4.05 0.00 3.80
C ALA A 17 -4.29 -1.22 2.92
N VAL A 18 -4.36 -1.01 1.61
CA VAL A 18 -4.45 -2.07 0.61
C VAL A 18 -3.38 -1.89 -0.48
N GLY A 19 -3.20 -2.91 -1.30
CA GLY A 19 -2.26 -2.90 -2.42
C GLY A 19 -2.82 -2.25 -3.69
N ASP A 20 -2.49 -2.84 -4.84
CA ASP A 20 -2.77 -2.30 -6.16
C ASP A 20 -4.25 -2.38 -6.54
N ILE A 21 -4.81 -1.27 -7.00
CA ILE A 21 -6.19 -1.11 -7.44
C ILE A 21 -6.17 -0.77 -8.94
N MET A 22 -6.68 -1.67 -9.76
CA MET A 22 -6.95 -1.49 -11.18
C MET A 22 -8.30 -2.16 -11.50
N MET A 23 -9.39 -1.41 -11.39
CA MET A 23 -10.77 -1.91 -11.43
C MET A 23 -11.24 -2.40 -12.81
N GLY A 24 -10.33 -2.50 -13.77
CA GLY A 24 -10.55 -2.84 -15.15
C GLY A 24 -10.04 -1.75 -16.08
N SER A 25 -9.78 -2.10 -17.33
CA SER A 25 -9.26 -1.16 -18.33
C SER A 25 -10.08 -1.27 -19.60
N ASP A 26 -10.38 -0.14 -20.24
CA ASP A 26 -10.98 -0.09 -21.56
C ASP A 26 -9.94 0.07 -22.68
N TYR A 27 -8.65 0.05 -22.33
CA TYR A 27 -7.52 0.18 -23.28
C TYR A 27 -6.54 -1.00 -23.15
N PRO A 28 -5.92 -1.49 -24.24
CA PRO A 28 -6.20 -1.20 -25.67
C PRO A 28 -7.49 -1.89 -26.16
N ARG A 29 -8.05 -2.75 -25.33
CA ARG A 29 -9.34 -3.43 -25.52
C ARG A 29 -10.08 -3.43 -24.19
N THR A 30 -11.38 -3.42 -24.28
CA THR A 30 -12.25 -3.41 -23.10
C THR A 30 -12.12 -4.71 -22.29
N MET A 31 -11.69 -4.56 -21.04
CA MET A 31 -11.61 -5.58 -20.00
C MET A 31 -12.19 -4.98 -18.71
N LEU A 32 -13.46 -4.64 -18.74
CA LEU A 32 -14.17 -4.09 -17.59
C LEU A 32 -14.91 -5.20 -16.84
N PRO A 33 -15.13 -5.05 -15.53
CA PRO A 33 -15.92 -6.00 -14.74
C PRO A 33 -17.40 -5.99 -15.18
N PRO A 34 -18.15 -7.07 -14.90
CA PRO A 34 -19.60 -7.10 -15.10
C PRO A 34 -20.28 -5.95 -14.35
N ASN A 35 -21.44 -5.52 -14.85
CA ASN A 35 -22.27 -4.47 -14.24
C ASN A 35 -21.47 -3.17 -13.92
N GLN A 36 -20.53 -2.79 -14.79
CA GLN A 36 -19.66 -1.62 -14.60
C GLN A 36 -18.88 -1.63 -13.28
N GLY A 37 -18.76 -2.77 -12.59
CA GLY A 37 -17.99 -2.88 -11.35
C GLY A 37 -18.77 -2.66 -10.05
N ASP A 38 -20.10 -2.53 -10.09
CA ASP A 38 -20.96 -2.24 -8.92
C ASP A 38 -20.74 -3.20 -7.74
N ASP A 39 -20.30 -4.42 -8.00
CA ASP A 39 -20.10 -5.44 -6.99
C ASP A 39 -18.66 -5.58 -6.48
N LEU A 40 -17.70 -4.87 -7.06
CA LEU A 40 -16.26 -5.11 -6.84
C LEU A 40 -15.88 -5.17 -5.36
N TYR A 41 -16.37 -4.24 -4.55
CA TYR A 41 -16.02 -4.09 -3.14
C TYR A 41 -17.11 -4.55 -2.16
N ARG A 42 -18.31 -4.94 -2.65
CA ARG A 42 -19.49 -5.19 -1.82
C ARG A 42 -19.23 -6.10 -0.62
N LYS A 43 -18.37 -7.11 -0.76
CA LYS A 43 -18.10 -8.08 0.30
C LYS A 43 -16.95 -7.67 1.24
N VAL A 44 -16.29 -6.57 0.95
CA VAL A 44 -15.12 -6.12 1.70
C VAL A 44 -15.24 -4.69 2.23
N THR A 45 -16.32 -3.99 1.87
CA THR A 45 -16.57 -2.60 2.28
C THR A 45 -16.57 -2.42 3.80
N GLU A 46 -17.11 -3.37 4.56
CA GLU A 46 -17.11 -3.29 6.03
C GLU A 46 -15.69 -3.25 6.62
N TYR A 47 -14.75 -4.00 6.02
CA TYR A 47 -13.35 -4.02 6.43
C TYR A 47 -12.65 -2.72 6.05
N LEU A 48 -12.92 -2.20 4.84
CA LEU A 48 -12.35 -0.94 4.38
C LEU A 48 -12.81 0.25 5.23
N ARG A 49 -14.09 0.26 5.64
CA ARG A 49 -14.68 1.32 6.47
C ARG A 49 -14.45 1.15 7.97
N SER A 50 -13.64 0.18 8.40
CA SER A 50 -13.44 -0.12 9.82
C SER A 50 -12.41 0.76 10.52
N ALA A 51 -11.74 1.67 9.80
CA ALA A 51 -10.67 2.52 10.32
C ALA A 51 -10.99 4.02 10.17
N ASP A 52 -10.15 4.85 10.81
CA ASP A 52 -10.25 6.30 10.71
C ASP A 52 -9.76 6.82 9.35
N LEU A 53 -8.88 6.05 8.67
CA LEU A 53 -8.28 6.40 7.38
C LEU A 53 -8.09 5.15 6.53
N THR A 54 -8.60 5.16 5.30
CA THR A 54 -8.46 4.05 4.34
C THR A 54 -7.69 4.49 3.12
N VAL A 55 -6.57 3.80 2.84
CA VAL A 55 -5.60 4.16 1.80
C VAL A 55 -5.32 2.99 0.84
N GLY A 56 -5.03 3.30 -0.42
CA GLY A 56 -4.68 2.32 -1.45
C GLY A 56 -3.81 2.90 -2.56
N ASN A 57 -3.34 2.05 -3.47
CA ASN A 57 -2.61 2.47 -4.65
C ASN A 57 -3.50 2.36 -5.91
N LEU A 58 -3.83 3.48 -6.54
CA LEU A 58 -4.57 3.50 -7.81
C LEU A 58 -3.60 3.31 -8.97
N GLU A 59 -3.54 2.10 -9.50
CA GLU A 59 -2.60 1.70 -10.54
C GLU A 59 -3.22 1.83 -11.93
N GLY A 60 -3.13 3.01 -12.49
CA GLY A 60 -3.71 3.42 -13.77
C GLY A 60 -4.36 4.80 -13.69
N VAL A 61 -4.93 5.25 -14.79
CA VAL A 61 -5.56 6.57 -14.88
C VAL A 61 -7.09 6.47 -14.92
N LEU A 62 -7.76 7.46 -14.35
CA LEU A 62 -9.20 7.70 -14.53
C LEU A 62 -9.37 8.66 -15.70
N LEU A 63 -9.67 8.13 -16.88
CA LEU A 63 -9.68 8.92 -18.11
C LEU A 63 -10.72 8.38 -19.10
N ASP A 64 -11.42 9.28 -19.76
CA ASP A 64 -12.30 8.95 -20.89
C ASP A 64 -11.57 9.24 -22.22
N GLY A 65 -11.25 8.17 -22.97
CA GLY A 65 -10.51 8.27 -24.22
C GLY A 65 -9.01 8.56 -24.06
N GLY A 66 -8.44 9.34 -24.97
CA GLY A 66 -7.03 9.74 -24.95
C GLY A 66 -6.07 8.80 -25.67
N VAL A 67 -4.87 9.31 -25.93
CA VAL A 67 -3.80 8.59 -26.61
C VAL A 67 -2.80 8.05 -25.61
N CYS A 68 -2.48 6.77 -25.70
CA CYS A 68 -1.46 6.16 -24.85
C CYS A 68 -0.10 6.81 -25.10
N ALA A 69 0.51 7.34 -24.04
CA ALA A 69 1.84 7.95 -24.09
C ALA A 69 2.97 6.93 -23.85
N LYS A 70 2.64 5.75 -23.34
CA LYS A 70 3.61 4.70 -23.04
C LYS A 70 4.16 4.07 -24.30
N LYS A 71 5.47 4.05 -24.44
CA LYS A 71 6.13 3.41 -25.59
C LYS A 71 6.06 1.89 -25.46
N THR A 72 5.88 1.21 -26.61
CA THR A 72 5.95 -0.26 -26.66
C THR A 72 7.33 -0.75 -26.24
N ASN A 73 7.37 -1.64 -25.26
CA ASN A 73 8.57 -2.41 -24.95
C ASN A 73 8.38 -3.84 -25.49
N LYS A 74 9.21 -4.25 -26.45
CA LYS A 74 9.16 -5.60 -27.05
C LYS A 74 7.76 -6.00 -27.57
N GLY A 75 7.01 -5.05 -28.13
CA GLY A 75 5.70 -5.31 -28.76
C GLY A 75 4.52 -5.44 -27.78
N ARG A 76 4.71 -5.20 -26.49
CA ARG A 76 3.64 -5.16 -25.48
C ARG A 76 3.56 -3.79 -24.84
N VAL A 77 2.35 -3.28 -24.67
CA VAL A 77 2.05 -2.08 -23.89
C VAL A 77 1.13 -2.48 -22.76
N TYR A 78 1.59 -2.26 -21.54
CA TYR A 78 0.75 -2.32 -20.36
C TYR A 78 0.41 -0.89 -19.96
N ALA A 79 -0.79 -0.45 -20.34
CA ALA A 79 -1.34 0.86 -20.00
C ALA A 79 -2.77 0.66 -19.54
N PHE A 80 -3.15 1.31 -18.44
CA PHE A 80 -4.43 1.09 -17.79
C PHE A 80 -5.24 2.38 -17.76
N ARG A 81 -6.44 2.28 -18.32
CA ARG A 81 -7.40 3.38 -18.40
C ARG A 81 -8.74 2.92 -17.86
N MET A 82 -9.08 3.42 -16.70
CA MET A 82 -10.37 3.17 -16.03
C MET A 82 -11.34 4.29 -16.38
N PRO A 83 -12.62 4.00 -16.65
CA PRO A 83 -13.63 5.04 -16.82
C PRO A 83 -13.72 5.95 -15.59
N PRO A 84 -13.77 7.30 -15.72
CA PRO A 84 -13.87 8.21 -14.58
C PRO A 84 -14.99 7.90 -13.58
N PRO A 85 -16.20 7.45 -14.00
CA PRO A 85 -17.25 7.07 -13.06
C PRO A 85 -16.89 5.93 -12.09
N PHE A 86 -15.84 5.16 -12.36
CA PHE A 86 -15.36 4.12 -11.46
C PHE A 86 -14.84 4.68 -10.13
N ALA A 87 -14.55 5.97 -10.06
CA ALA A 87 -14.23 6.65 -8.79
C ALA A 87 -15.36 6.53 -7.76
N GLN A 88 -16.63 6.40 -8.20
CA GLN A 88 -17.76 6.16 -7.30
C GLN A 88 -17.58 4.87 -6.50
N HIS A 89 -17.07 3.80 -7.10
CA HIS A 89 -16.85 2.53 -6.40
C HIS A 89 -15.81 2.68 -5.27
N LEU A 90 -14.82 3.58 -5.44
CA LEU A 90 -13.83 3.88 -4.40
C LEU A 90 -14.46 4.66 -3.24
N VAL A 91 -15.32 5.63 -3.54
CA VAL A 91 -16.12 6.36 -2.53
C VAL A 91 -17.02 5.40 -1.76
N ASP A 92 -17.76 4.55 -2.48
CA ASP A 92 -18.68 3.58 -1.88
C ASP A 92 -17.95 2.52 -1.06
N ALA A 93 -16.72 2.19 -1.42
CA ALA A 93 -15.83 1.31 -0.64
C ALA A 93 -15.28 2.00 0.61
N GLY A 94 -15.18 3.34 0.64
CA GLY A 94 -14.72 4.13 1.77
C GLY A 94 -13.24 4.52 1.70
N PHE A 95 -12.67 4.64 0.50
CA PHE A 95 -11.30 5.16 0.35
C PHE A 95 -11.25 6.66 0.60
N ASP A 96 -10.35 7.05 1.52
CA ASP A 96 -10.06 8.45 1.85
C ASP A 96 -8.89 9.00 1.04
N PHE A 97 -7.91 8.14 0.74
CA PHE A 97 -6.68 8.53 0.06
C PHE A 97 -6.19 7.49 -0.94
N LEU A 98 -5.71 7.96 -2.09
CA LEU A 98 -5.10 7.12 -3.12
C LEU A 98 -3.69 7.60 -3.47
N ASN A 99 -2.73 6.67 -3.40
CA ASN A 99 -1.42 6.86 -3.99
C ASN A 99 -1.52 6.77 -5.51
N LEU A 100 -0.97 7.77 -6.21
CA LEU A 100 -0.84 7.80 -7.67
C LEU A 100 0.62 7.62 -8.12
N ALA A 101 1.58 7.58 -7.17
CA ALA A 101 2.98 7.32 -7.49
C ALA A 101 3.17 5.84 -7.82
N ASN A 102 3.12 5.51 -9.10
CA ASN A 102 3.38 4.17 -9.63
C ASN A 102 3.83 4.24 -11.08
N ASN A 103 4.17 3.09 -11.67
CA ASN A 103 4.65 2.98 -13.06
C ASN A 103 3.55 3.21 -14.11
N HIS A 104 2.30 3.40 -13.69
CA HIS A 104 1.14 3.67 -14.55
C HIS A 104 0.63 5.11 -14.49
N LEU A 105 1.25 5.98 -13.66
CA LEU A 105 0.89 7.40 -13.55
C LEU A 105 0.83 8.10 -14.92
N ASN A 106 1.81 7.82 -15.78
CA ASN A 106 1.99 8.51 -17.05
C ASN A 106 1.53 7.69 -18.28
N ASP A 107 0.68 6.69 -18.11
CA ASP A 107 0.23 5.84 -19.21
C ASP A 107 -0.42 6.64 -20.36
N PHE A 108 -1.08 7.74 -20.03
CA PHE A 108 -1.72 8.66 -20.97
C PHE A 108 -1.16 10.10 -20.87
N GLY A 109 0.09 10.23 -20.37
CA GLY A 109 0.78 11.52 -20.22
C GLY A 109 0.07 12.49 -19.28
N ALA A 110 0.36 13.78 -19.42
CA ALA A 110 -0.20 14.82 -18.55
C ALA A 110 -1.73 14.80 -18.53
N HIS A 111 -2.37 14.54 -19.65
CA HIS A 111 -3.83 14.49 -19.74
C HIS A 111 -4.44 13.38 -18.87
N GLY A 112 -3.79 12.20 -18.80
CA GLY A 112 -4.22 11.11 -17.91
C GLY A 112 -4.06 11.50 -16.44
N VAL A 113 -2.96 12.15 -16.08
CA VAL A 113 -2.71 12.65 -14.72
C VAL A 113 -3.75 13.69 -14.31
N GLU A 114 -3.94 14.72 -15.12
CA GLU A 114 -4.89 15.82 -14.87
C GLU A 114 -6.33 15.30 -14.75
N SER A 115 -6.75 14.38 -15.63
CA SER A 115 -8.08 13.75 -15.57
C SER A 115 -8.27 12.96 -14.28
N THR A 116 -7.26 12.17 -13.87
CA THR A 116 -7.30 11.38 -12.64
C THR A 116 -7.40 12.28 -11.41
N GLU A 117 -6.55 13.30 -11.32
CA GLU A 117 -6.56 14.27 -10.22
C GLU A 117 -7.89 14.99 -10.12
N LYS A 118 -8.40 15.48 -11.26
CA LYS A 118 -9.71 16.15 -11.31
C LYS A 118 -10.82 15.21 -10.86
N THR A 119 -10.84 14.00 -11.38
CA THR A 119 -11.86 13.00 -11.01
C THR A 119 -11.85 12.73 -9.52
N LEU A 120 -10.68 12.42 -8.92
CA LEU A 120 -10.59 12.16 -7.49
C LEU A 120 -11.01 13.38 -6.66
N THR A 121 -10.64 14.59 -7.08
CA THR A 121 -11.09 15.84 -6.44
C THR A 121 -12.61 15.99 -6.49
N ASP A 122 -13.22 15.77 -7.65
CA ASP A 122 -14.68 15.86 -7.84
C ASP A 122 -15.43 14.85 -6.97
N TYR A 123 -14.84 13.70 -6.71
CA TYR A 123 -15.39 12.63 -5.86
C TYR A 123 -14.98 12.73 -4.38
N GLY A 124 -14.18 13.76 -4.02
CA GLY A 124 -13.78 14.01 -2.63
C GLY A 124 -12.73 13.03 -2.06
N ILE A 125 -12.00 12.32 -2.92
CA ILE A 125 -10.92 11.41 -2.52
C ILE A 125 -9.59 12.18 -2.58
N ALA A 126 -8.86 12.22 -1.47
CA ALA A 126 -7.53 12.80 -1.43
C ALA A 126 -6.51 11.91 -2.17
N PHE A 127 -5.44 12.51 -2.69
CA PHE A 127 -4.40 11.77 -3.38
C PHE A 127 -3.01 12.40 -3.20
N GLY A 128 -1.97 11.60 -3.47
CA GLY A 128 -0.59 12.03 -3.58
C GLY A 128 0.11 11.26 -4.69
N GLY A 129 1.36 11.62 -5.00
CA GLY A 129 2.16 10.82 -5.93
C GLY A 129 2.75 11.56 -7.11
N PRO A 130 2.04 12.41 -7.85
CA PRO A 130 2.73 13.40 -8.66
C PRO A 130 3.71 14.20 -7.80
N ALA A 131 4.94 14.39 -8.28
CA ALA A 131 6.05 14.91 -7.48
C ALA A 131 5.66 16.15 -6.66
N GLY A 132 5.93 16.10 -5.37
CA GLY A 132 5.59 17.15 -4.42
C GLY A 132 4.19 17.06 -3.81
N LYS A 133 3.25 16.32 -4.36
CA LYS A 133 1.89 16.18 -3.81
C LYS A 133 1.87 15.16 -2.67
N ILE A 134 1.22 15.54 -1.57
CA ILE A 134 1.06 14.72 -0.36
C ILE A 134 -0.39 14.72 0.10
N GLY A 135 -0.82 13.64 0.78
CA GLY A 135 -2.06 13.63 1.55
C GLY A 135 -1.90 14.38 2.86
N LYS A 136 -2.97 15.05 3.31
CA LYS A 136 -3.03 15.70 4.63
C LYS A 136 -4.38 15.45 5.26
N PHE A 137 -4.36 15.01 6.52
CA PHE A 137 -5.57 14.74 7.29
C PHE A 137 -5.42 15.28 8.70
N GLU A 138 -6.55 15.61 9.30
CA GLU A 138 -6.66 15.86 10.73
C GLU A 138 -7.62 14.83 11.32
N ILE A 139 -7.12 13.95 12.19
CA ILE A 139 -7.88 12.89 12.81
C ILE A 139 -7.68 12.96 14.31
N ARG A 140 -8.76 13.14 15.08
CA ARG A 140 -8.69 13.27 16.53
C ARG A 140 -7.69 14.32 17.03
N GLY A 141 -7.59 15.44 16.30
CA GLY A 141 -6.67 16.53 16.62
C GLY A 141 -5.20 16.26 16.29
N LYS A 142 -4.90 15.18 15.56
CA LYS A 142 -3.57 14.86 15.05
C LYS A 142 -3.47 15.19 13.57
N ASN A 143 -2.40 15.87 13.20
CA ASN A 143 -2.08 16.16 11.82
C ASN A 143 -1.30 14.99 11.20
N ILE A 144 -1.83 14.42 10.13
CA ILE A 144 -1.24 13.26 9.44
C ILE A 144 -0.81 13.70 8.04
N ALA A 145 0.43 13.38 7.67
CA ALA A 145 0.92 13.51 6.29
C ALA A 145 1.09 12.15 5.64
N ILE A 146 0.74 12.04 4.35
CA ILE A 146 1.03 10.85 3.53
C ILE A 146 1.92 11.27 2.37
N ALA A 147 3.15 10.76 2.35
CA ALA A 147 4.10 10.96 1.26
C ALA A 147 4.16 9.73 0.36
N CYS A 148 4.23 9.94 -0.95
CA CYS A 148 4.18 8.89 -1.95
C CYS A 148 5.45 8.88 -2.80
N PHE A 149 6.01 7.69 -3.01
CA PHE A 149 7.24 7.49 -3.76
C PHE A 149 7.08 6.36 -4.78
N ALA A 150 7.81 6.43 -5.88
CA ALA A 150 7.83 5.35 -6.87
C ALA A 150 9.17 5.27 -7.60
N THR A 151 9.23 4.43 -8.62
CA THR A 151 10.40 4.29 -9.49
C THR A 151 10.26 5.06 -10.81
N SER A 152 9.16 5.79 -11.01
CA SER A 152 8.77 6.37 -12.30
C SER A 152 9.01 7.87 -12.37
N PRO A 153 9.35 8.42 -13.55
CA PRO A 153 9.44 9.87 -13.75
C PRO A 153 8.14 10.59 -13.38
N GLY A 154 8.28 11.79 -12.79
CA GLY A 154 7.15 12.60 -12.34
C GLY A 154 6.64 12.24 -10.95
N THR A 155 7.32 11.32 -10.26
CA THR A 155 7.12 10.99 -8.84
C THR A 155 8.37 11.31 -8.03
N ASP A 156 8.25 11.35 -6.71
CA ASP A 156 9.42 11.29 -5.81
C ASP A 156 9.99 9.86 -5.88
N LEU A 157 11.32 9.75 -6.05
CA LEU A 157 11.95 8.47 -6.39
C LEU A 157 12.41 7.69 -5.15
N ILE A 158 12.12 6.39 -5.10
CA ILE A 158 12.56 5.51 -4.00
C ILE A 158 14.08 5.30 -3.95
N PHE A 159 14.79 5.49 -5.05
CA PHE A 159 16.25 5.35 -5.11
C PHE A 159 17.00 6.68 -4.94
N ASP A 160 16.32 7.80 -4.78
CA ASP A 160 16.88 9.05 -4.27
C ASP A 160 16.70 9.12 -2.75
N ILE A 161 17.48 8.31 -2.05
CA ILE A 161 17.36 8.15 -0.60
C ILE A 161 17.54 9.49 0.13
N VAL A 162 18.47 10.33 -0.32
CA VAL A 162 18.74 11.63 0.31
C VAL A 162 17.55 12.57 0.19
N ALA A 163 16.94 12.64 -0.99
CA ALA A 163 15.74 13.46 -1.20
C ALA A 163 14.54 12.90 -0.41
N ALA A 164 14.37 11.57 -0.37
CA ALA A 164 13.31 10.92 0.39
C ALA A 164 13.45 11.20 1.90
N GLN A 165 14.64 11.03 2.46
CA GLN A 165 14.94 11.36 3.86
C GLN A 165 14.66 12.83 4.18
N SER A 166 15.12 13.74 3.32
CA SER A 166 14.90 15.18 3.49
C SER A 166 13.41 15.53 3.51
N LYS A 167 12.64 14.95 2.58
CA LYS A 167 11.19 15.15 2.48
C LYS A 167 10.48 14.64 3.73
N VAL A 168 10.74 13.41 4.15
CA VAL A 168 10.10 12.79 5.32
C VAL A 168 10.47 13.53 6.59
N ALA A 169 11.75 13.88 6.81
CA ALA A 169 12.17 14.69 7.95
C ALA A 169 11.51 16.09 7.96
N GLY A 170 11.26 16.67 6.78
CA GLY A 170 10.50 17.92 6.66
C GLY A 170 9.05 17.78 7.11
N LEU A 171 8.40 16.67 6.76
CA LEU A 171 7.03 16.37 7.15
C LEU A 171 6.92 16.04 8.65
N ALA A 172 7.83 15.25 9.19
CA ALA A 172 7.85 14.88 10.61
C ALA A 172 8.02 16.08 11.55
N ARG A 173 8.61 17.18 11.08
CA ARG A 173 8.66 18.44 11.86
C ARG A 173 7.34 19.21 11.88
N GLN A 174 6.39 18.90 11.00
CA GLN A 174 5.17 19.69 10.78
C GLN A 174 3.89 18.89 11.06
N HIS A 175 3.99 17.57 11.19
CA HIS A 175 2.86 16.68 11.38
C HIS A 175 3.14 15.73 12.54
N ASP A 176 2.10 15.30 13.22
CA ASP A 176 2.18 14.37 14.36
C ASP A 176 2.48 12.94 13.88
N ILE A 177 1.97 12.55 12.71
CA ILE A 177 2.15 11.22 12.10
C ILE A 177 2.51 11.37 10.64
N VAL A 178 3.52 10.64 10.19
CA VAL A 178 3.92 10.57 8.78
C VAL A 178 3.79 9.14 8.26
N ILE A 179 2.93 8.96 7.28
CA ILE A 179 2.75 7.70 6.57
C ILE A 179 3.48 7.80 5.23
N VAL A 180 4.23 6.75 4.89
CA VAL A 180 4.92 6.67 3.60
C VAL A 180 4.36 5.54 2.76
N SER A 181 3.98 5.86 1.52
CA SER A 181 3.61 4.90 0.49
C SER A 181 4.71 4.76 -0.54
N PHE A 182 4.98 3.55 -1.02
CA PHE A 182 5.89 3.39 -2.14
C PHE A 182 5.44 2.32 -3.13
N HIS A 183 5.74 2.56 -4.42
CA HIS A 183 5.57 1.58 -5.51
C HIS A 183 6.93 1.18 -6.05
N GLY A 184 7.38 -0.04 -5.71
CA GLY A 184 8.72 -0.51 -6.07
C GLY A 184 8.92 -1.99 -5.82
N GLY A 185 10.13 -2.46 -6.08
CA GLY A 185 10.46 -3.89 -6.05
C GLY A 185 10.13 -4.61 -7.36
N GLY A 186 10.72 -5.78 -7.56
CA GLY A 186 10.48 -6.64 -8.71
C GLY A 186 9.09 -7.29 -8.67
N GLU A 187 8.54 -7.68 -9.82
CA GLU A 187 7.16 -8.12 -9.95
C GLU A 187 7.01 -9.64 -10.03
N GLY A 188 5.96 -10.16 -9.38
CA GLY A 188 5.50 -11.53 -9.50
C GLY A 188 6.17 -12.53 -8.56
N LEU A 189 5.87 -13.81 -8.76
CA LEU A 189 6.22 -14.91 -7.83
C LEU A 189 7.72 -15.09 -7.57
N LYS A 190 8.58 -14.61 -8.48
CA LYS A 190 10.04 -14.64 -8.29
C LYS A 190 10.53 -13.69 -7.22
N TYR A 191 9.69 -12.72 -6.87
CA TYR A 191 10.00 -11.62 -5.95
C TYR A 191 9.14 -11.67 -4.69
N LEU A 192 8.69 -12.86 -4.27
CA LEU A 192 7.96 -13.05 -3.02
C LEU A 192 8.81 -12.65 -1.81
N HIS A 193 10.07 -13.05 -1.79
CA HIS A 193 11.01 -12.71 -0.73
C HIS A 193 11.50 -11.26 -0.85
N THR A 194 11.81 -10.68 0.29
CA THR A 194 12.27 -9.28 0.42
C THR A 194 13.70 -9.28 0.92
N TYR A 195 14.64 -8.89 0.06
CA TYR A 195 16.06 -8.81 0.39
C TYR A 195 16.54 -7.36 0.41
N ASP A 196 17.52 -7.07 1.26
CA ASP A 196 18.20 -5.78 1.26
C ASP A 196 19.16 -5.70 0.05
N THR A 197 18.56 -5.57 -1.14
CA THR A 197 19.28 -5.52 -2.41
C THR A 197 18.48 -4.73 -3.44
N PHE A 198 19.21 -4.15 -4.41
CA PHE A 198 18.57 -3.42 -5.50
C PHE A 198 17.92 -4.39 -6.51
N GLU A 199 16.61 -4.25 -6.70
CA GLU A 199 15.82 -5.10 -7.59
C GLU A 199 15.63 -4.49 -8.97
N TYR A 200 15.47 -5.36 -9.97
CA TYR A 200 15.15 -5.01 -11.36
C TYR A 200 14.00 -5.85 -11.88
N PHE A 201 13.17 -5.27 -12.74
CA PHE A 201 12.14 -6.02 -13.45
C PHE A 201 12.08 -5.57 -14.92
N LEU A 202 12.20 -6.49 -15.89
CA LEU A 202 12.25 -6.21 -17.33
C LEU A 202 13.28 -5.12 -17.69
N ASP A 203 14.48 -5.20 -17.13
CA ASP A 203 15.57 -4.24 -17.25
C ASP A 203 15.28 -2.84 -16.69
N GLN A 204 14.16 -2.65 -15.99
CA GLN A 204 13.84 -1.40 -15.30
C GLN A 204 14.29 -1.44 -13.85
N PRO A 205 14.90 -0.37 -13.32
CA PRO A 205 15.25 -0.28 -11.92
C PRO A 205 13.99 -0.23 -11.05
N ARG A 206 13.95 -1.06 -10.00
CA ARG A 206 12.81 -1.16 -9.07
C ARG A 206 13.18 -0.79 -7.65
N GLY A 207 14.46 -0.44 -7.41
CA GLY A 207 14.99 0.06 -6.15
C GLY A 207 15.34 -1.02 -5.13
N ASN A 208 15.98 -0.60 -4.05
CA ASN A 208 16.14 -1.38 -2.83
C ASN A 208 15.06 -0.95 -1.83
N VAL A 209 13.99 -1.73 -1.75
CA VAL A 209 12.82 -1.38 -0.93
C VAL A 209 13.10 -1.44 0.57
N VAL A 210 14.08 -2.26 1.00
CA VAL A 210 14.49 -2.36 2.41
C VAL A 210 15.29 -1.12 2.83
N GLU A 211 16.31 -0.76 2.07
CA GLU A 211 17.11 0.45 2.30
C GLU A 211 16.22 1.70 2.32
N PHE A 212 15.33 1.84 1.31
CA PHE A 212 14.40 2.96 1.24
C PHE A 212 13.49 3.03 2.47
N SER A 213 12.82 1.93 2.82
CA SER A 213 11.84 1.91 3.90
C SER A 213 12.47 2.20 5.26
N ARG A 214 13.64 1.63 5.54
CA ARG A 214 14.37 1.92 6.77
C ARG A 214 14.87 3.37 6.81
N ALA A 215 15.35 3.90 5.68
CA ALA A 215 15.82 5.29 5.59
C ALA A 215 14.69 6.31 5.86
N VAL A 216 13.47 6.07 5.37
CA VAL A 216 12.34 6.96 5.65
C VAL A 216 11.85 6.84 7.09
N VAL A 217 11.88 5.64 7.70
CA VAL A 217 11.61 5.46 9.13
C VAL A 217 12.65 6.19 9.98
N ASP A 218 13.94 6.12 9.63
CA ASP A 218 15.01 6.85 10.28
C ASP A 218 14.83 8.37 10.21
N SER A 219 14.05 8.83 9.23
CA SER A 219 13.75 10.25 9.02
C SER A 219 12.40 10.69 9.60
N GLY A 220 11.68 9.79 10.27
CA GLY A 220 10.45 10.07 10.99
C GLY A 220 9.16 9.60 10.31
N ALA A 221 9.23 8.59 9.45
CA ALA A 221 8.02 7.88 9.01
C ALA A 221 7.53 6.93 10.11
N ASP A 222 6.23 6.92 10.36
CA ASP A 222 5.58 6.13 11.42
C ASP A 222 4.98 4.83 10.90
N PHE A 223 4.55 4.83 9.65
CA PHE A 223 4.06 3.64 8.97
C PHE A 223 4.49 3.69 7.50
N VAL A 224 5.02 2.57 7.00
CA VAL A 224 5.43 2.43 5.59
C VAL A 224 4.65 1.28 4.97
N TRP A 225 3.96 1.56 3.85
CA TRP A 225 3.29 0.50 3.09
C TRP A 225 3.68 0.55 1.62
N GLY A 226 4.07 -0.63 1.10
CA GLY A 226 4.52 -0.83 -0.26
C GLY A 226 3.52 -1.59 -1.12
N HIS A 227 3.69 -1.41 -2.42
CA HIS A 227 2.97 -2.09 -3.49
C HIS A 227 3.84 -2.11 -4.76
N GLY A 228 3.37 -2.78 -5.85
CA GLY A 228 4.11 -2.92 -7.11
C GLY A 228 4.63 -4.32 -7.43
N PRO A 229 5.01 -5.17 -6.45
CA PRO A 229 5.35 -6.57 -6.73
C PRO A 229 4.19 -7.44 -7.21
N HIS A 230 2.95 -6.99 -7.07
CA HIS A 230 1.72 -7.73 -7.40
C HIS A 230 1.55 -9.05 -6.65
N VAL A 231 2.29 -9.22 -5.57
CA VAL A 231 2.22 -10.32 -4.59
C VAL A 231 2.43 -9.73 -3.19
N PRO A 232 1.75 -10.27 -2.15
CA PRO A 232 2.07 -9.89 -0.78
C PRO A 232 3.51 -10.29 -0.43
N ARG A 233 4.23 -9.42 0.26
CA ARG A 233 5.59 -9.65 0.76
C ARG A 233 5.64 -9.59 2.28
N ALA A 234 6.82 -9.78 2.84
CA ALA A 234 7.12 -9.70 4.25
C ALA A 234 6.76 -8.36 4.88
N MET A 235 6.61 -8.37 6.20
CA MET A 235 6.54 -7.19 7.07
C MET A 235 7.69 -7.19 8.07
N GLU A 236 8.10 -6.01 8.49
CA GLU A 236 9.16 -5.78 9.46
C GLU A 236 8.70 -4.77 10.52
N ILE A 237 9.11 -4.98 11.77
CA ILE A 237 9.07 -3.95 12.81
C ILE A 237 10.47 -3.34 12.91
N TYR A 238 10.61 -2.12 12.42
CA TYR A 238 11.86 -1.38 12.47
C TYR A 238 11.72 -0.13 13.34
N LYS A 239 12.50 -0.03 14.41
CA LYS A 239 12.43 1.08 15.40
C LYS A 239 10.99 1.37 15.84
N ASP A 240 10.27 0.32 16.21
CA ASP A 240 8.88 0.39 16.66
C ASP A 240 7.87 0.86 15.61
N ARG A 241 8.23 0.90 14.35
CA ARG A 241 7.38 1.24 13.21
C ARG A 241 7.14 0.03 12.33
N LEU A 242 5.92 -0.12 11.82
CA LEU A 242 5.58 -1.20 10.90
C LEU A 242 5.97 -0.82 9.47
N ILE A 243 6.67 -1.71 8.81
CA ILE A 243 6.94 -1.67 7.37
C ILE A 243 6.24 -2.86 6.73
N ALA A 244 5.32 -2.62 5.79
CA ALA A 244 4.71 -3.63 4.94
C ALA A 244 5.30 -3.50 3.54
N TYR A 245 6.16 -4.43 3.12
CA TYR A 245 6.94 -4.29 1.90
C TYR A 245 6.12 -4.44 0.61
N SER A 246 5.02 -5.17 0.64
CA SER A 246 4.02 -5.18 -0.42
C SER A 246 2.72 -5.78 0.08
N LEU A 247 1.61 -5.11 -0.22
CA LEU A 247 0.27 -5.65 -0.02
C LEU A 247 -0.27 -6.34 -1.29
N GLY A 248 0.55 -6.46 -2.33
CA GLY A 248 0.20 -7.15 -3.58
C GLY A 248 -0.95 -6.52 -4.34
N ASN A 249 -1.65 -7.32 -5.12
CA ASN A 249 -2.88 -6.92 -5.80
C ASN A 249 -4.04 -6.86 -4.82
N PHE A 250 -4.84 -5.81 -4.85
CA PHE A 250 -6.06 -5.74 -4.06
C PHE A 250 -7.31 -5.94 -4.92
N CYS A 251 -7.54 -5.05 -5.90
CA CYS A 251 -8.65 -5.16 -6.84
C CYS A 251 -8.12 -4.90 -8.24
N THR A 252 -7.65 -5.97 -8.93
CA THR A 252 -6.94 -5.87 -10.21
C THR A 252 -7.66 -6.69 -11.28
N TRP A 253 -8.76 -6.12 -11.81
CA TRP A 253 -9.56 -6.77 -12.83
C TRP A 253 -8.82 -6.84 -14.16
N GLY A 254 -8.67 -8.05 -14.69
CA GLY A 254 -7.94 -8.30 -15.93
C GLY A 254 -6.46 -8.65 -15.75
N PHE A 255 -5.94 -8.59 -14.53
CA PHE A 255 -4.60 -9.10 -14.22
C PHE A 255 -4.60 -10.63 -14.08
N ASN A 256 -3.41 -11.20 -14.17
CA ASN A 256 -3.21 -12.59 -13.79
C ASN A 256 -3.15 -12.69 -12.25
N VAL A 257 -4.26 -13.13 -11.67
CA VAL A 257 -4.43 -13.31 -10.21
C VAL A 257 -4.31 -14.76 -9.77
N ALA A 258 -3.63 -15.60 -10.55
CA ALA A 258 -3.36 -16.98 -10.16
C ALA A 258 -2.33 -17.05 -9.01
N GLN A 259 -2.50 -18.04 -8.12
CA GLN A 259 -1.65 -18.28 -6.96
C GLN A 259 -1.58 -17.06 -6.02
N GLU A 260 -0.41 -16.74 -5.47
CA GLU A 260 -0.20 -15.65 -4.50
C GLU A 260 -0.53 -14.25 -5.07
N ARG A 261 -0.58 -14.10 -6.40
CA ARG A 261 -1.04 -12.85 -7.05
C ARG A 261 -2.53 -12.56 -6.81
N GLY A 262 -3.29 -13.57 -6.46
CA GLY A 262 -4.72 -13.43 -6.14
C GLY A 262 -4.97 -13.18 -4.66
N TYR A 263 -3.96 -13.23 -3.80
CA TYR A 263 -4.11 -12.90 -2.38
C TYR A 263 -4.15 -11.37 -2.23
N ALA A 264 -5.21 -10.88 -1.61
CA ALA A 264 -5.55 -9.46 -1.55
C ALA A 264 -5.73 -9.03 -0.07
N PRO A 265 -4.64 -8.87 0.69
CA PRO A 265 -4.74 -8.49 2.10
C PRO A 265 -5.31 -7.07 2.24
N ILE A 266 -6.15 -6.88 3.26
CA ILE A 266 -6.48 -5.60 3.85
C ILE A 266 -5.73 -5.54 5.17
N LEU A 267 -4.80 -4.60 5.30
CA LEU A 267 -4.00 -4.42 6.50
C LEU A 267 -4.57 -3.27 7.32
N MET A 268 -5.11 -3.57 8.49
CA MET A 268 -5.43 -2.56 9.50
C MET A 268 -4.24 -2.38 10.44
N VAL A 269 -3.86 -1.13 10.70
CA VAL A 269 -2.76 -0.74 11.60
C VAL A 269 -3.31 0.19 12.65
N LEU A 270 -2.98 -0.06 13.91
CA LEU A 270 -3.29 0.82 15.02
C LEU A 270 -1.98 1.49 15.46
N LEU A 271 -1.95 2.81 15.35
CA LEU A 271 -0.85 3.67 15.79
C LEU A 271 -1.27 4.41 17.06
N ASP A 272 -0.37 4.57 18.00
CA ASP A 272 -0.62 5.47 19.12
C ASP A 272 -0.40 6.95 18.73
N SER A 273 -0.51 7.84 19.68
CA SER A 273 -0.47 9.29 19.46
C SER A 273 0.88 9.84 18.99
N ASP A 274 1.96 9.06 19.09
CA ASP A 274 3.32 9.38 18.62
C ASP A 274 3.72 8.57 17.37
N GLY A 275 2.75 7.88 16.75
CA GLY A 275 2.95 7.09 15.55
C GLY A 275 3.56 5.70 15.80
N THR A 276 3.79 5.30 17.07
CA THR A 276 4.30 3.96 17.38
C THR A 276 3.28 2.88 16.98
N PHE A 277 3.75 1.84 16.31
CA PHE A 277 2.91 0.69 15.98
C PHE A 277 2.47 -0.06 17.25
N MET A 278 1.18 -0.16 17.48
CA MET A 278 0.61 -0.87 18.61
C MET A 278 0.28 -2.32 18.26
N ARG A 279 -0.54 -2.51 17.28
CA ARG A 279 -0.99 -3.80 16.73
C ARG A 279 -1.60 -3.61 15.35
N GLY A 280 -1.84 -4.70 14.64
CA GLY A 280 -2.55 -4.69 13.36
C GLY A 280 -3.43 -5.92 13.18
N GLU A 281 -4.14 -5.95 12.05
CA GLU A 281 -4.93 -7.08 11.61
C GLU A 281 -4.82 -7.22 10.09
N ILE A 282 -4.55 -8.42 9.60
CA ILE A 282 -4.56 -8.74 8.17
C ILE A 282 -5.87 -9.48 7.87
N PHE A 283 -6.84 -8.79 7.30
CA PHE A 283 -8.01 -9.44 6.75
C PHE A 283 -7.66 -10.03 5.40
N SER A 284 -7.65 -11.34 5.32
CA SER A 284 -7.32 -12.04 4.07
C SER A 284 -8.47 -12.04 3.10
N MET A 285 -8.26 -11.44 1.92
CA MET A 285 -9.19 -11.50 0.80
C MET A 285 -8.55 -12.24 -0.36
N VAL A 286 -9.38 -12.64 -1.34
CA VAL A 286 -8.93 -13.31 -2.55
C VAL A 286 -9.66 -12.80 -3.77
N GLN A 287 -8.93 -12.68 -4.86
CA GLN A 287 -9.45 -12.35 -6.19
C GLN A 287 -9.67 -13.64 -6.99
N GLN A 288 -10.89 -13.85 -7.46
CA GLN A 288 -11.27 -15.00 -8.28
C GLN A 288 -12.24 -14.56 -9.39
N PRO A 289 -11.79 -13.79 -10.39
CA PRO A 289 -12.67 -13.34 -11.46
C PRO A 289 -13.42 -14.51 -12.14
N PRO A 290 -14.69 -14.35 -12.48
CA PRO A 290 -15.47 -13.10 -12.51
C PRO A 290 -16.13 -12.70 -11.18
N GLN A 291 -15.80 -13.34 -10.08
CA GLN A 291 -16.32 -12.98 -8.76
C GLN A 291 -15.70 -11.66 -8.27
N PRO A 292 -16.42 -10.86 -7.45
CA PRO A 292 -15.82 -9.72 -6.74
C PRO A 292 -14.73 -10.18 -5.75
N LEU A 293 -14.08 -9.22 -5.08
CA LEU A 293 -13.25 -9.54 -3.92
C LEU A 293 -14.03 -10.34 -2.88
N MET A 294 -13.45 -11.44 -2.41
CA MET A 294 -14.08 -12.37 -1.46
C MET A 294 -13.22 -12.52 -0.20
N VAL A 295 -13.89 -12.67 0.94
CA VAL A 295 -13.21 -13.06 2.18
C VAL A 295 -12.59 -14.45 2.01
N ASP A 296 -11.33 -14.58 2.37
CA ASP A 296 -10.60 -15.85 2.34
C ASP A 296 -10.57 -16.50 3.73
N SER A 297 -11.50 -17.41 3.97
CA SER A 297 -11.62 -18.16 5.24
C SER A 297 -10.41 -19.05 5.54
N LEU A 298 -9.52 -19.27 4.60
CA LEU A 298 -8.26 -19.98 4.80
C LEU A 298 -7.11 -19.08 5.25
N HIS A 299 -7.35 -17.77 5.34
CA HIS A 299 -6.38 -16.76 5.76
C HIS A 299 -5.05 -16.84 4.99
N ARG A 300 -5.08 -17.14 3.68
CA ARG A 300 -3.87 -17.41 2.89
C ARG A 300 -2.94 -16.22 2.80
N ALA A 301 -3.48 -14.98 2.69
CA ALA A 301 -2.65 -13.78 2.67
C ALA A 301 -1.90 -13.59 4.01
N ALA A 302 -2.59 -13.68 5.14
CA ALA A 302 -1.97 -13.56 6.47
C ALA A 302 -0.89 -14.63 6.70
N ARG A 303 -1.20 -15.89 6.36
CA ARG A 303 -0.24 -17.01 6.49
C ARG A 303 0.99 -16.86 5.59
N LEU A 304 0.80 -16.37 4.36
CA LEU A 304 1.90 -16.06 3.45
C LEU A 304 2.81 -14.98 4.02
N ILE A 305 2.21 -13.84 4.43
CA ILE A 305 2.95 -12.72 4.99
C ILE A 305 3.69 -13.14 6.26
N ALA A 306 3.04 -13.90 7.16
CA ALA A 306 3.67 -14.41 8.39
C ALA A 306 4.91 -15.24 8.08
N ARG A 307 4.80 -16.19 7.14
CA ARG A 307 5.91 -17.05 6.72
C ARG A 307 7.06 -16.21 6.13
N LEU A 308 6.77 -15.35 5.16
CA LEU A 308 7.78 -14.51 4.51
C LEU A 308 8.46 -13.55 5.51
N SER A 309 7.70 -12.97 6.44
CA SER A 309 8.27 -12.09 7.46
C SER A 309 9.30 -12.81 8.34
N MET A 310 8.97 -14.02 8.77
CA MET A 310 9.91 -14.84 9.56
C MET A 310 11.12 -15.30 8.75
N GLU A 311 10.93 -15.68 7.49
CA GLU A 311 12.01 -16.14 6.61
C GLU A 311 12.96 -15.01 6.22
N ASP A 312 12.45 -13.78 5.99
CA ASP A 312 13.22 -12.66 5.45
C ASP A 312 13.80 -11.74 6.55
N PHE A 313 13.11 -11.59 7.71
CA PHE A 313 13.48 -10.62 8.76
C PHE A 313 13.70 -11.23 10.15
N SER A 314 13.42 -12.51 10.35
CA SER A 314 13.67 -13.22 11.61
C SER A 314 13.19 -12.46 12.86
N GLU A 315 14.11 -11.92 13.68
CA GLU A 315 13.81 -11.23 14.93
C GLU A 315 13.07 -9.89 14.72
N ALA A 316 13.22 -9.25 13.57
CA ALA A 316 12.51 -8.02 13.22
C ALA A 316 11.11 -8.28 12.63
N ALA A 317 10.75 -9.55 12.39
CA ALA A 317 9.41 -9.92 11.92
C ALA A 317 8.36 -9.62 12.99
N PRO A 318 7.19 -9.04 12.65
CA PRO A 318 6.05 -9.02 13.56
C PRO A 318 5.57 -10.45 13.84
N LEU A 319 5.01 -10.67 15.02
CA LEU A 319 4.27 -11.89 15.30
C LEU A 319 2.90 -11.80 14.60
N ILE A 320 2.67 -12.64 13.61
CA ILE A 320 1.41 -12.69 12.86
C ILE A 320 0.73 -14.03 13.17
N ALA A 321 -0.45 -13.95 13.79
CA ALA A 321 -1.26 -15.12 14.07
C ALA A 321 -1.89 -15.69 12.79
N PRO A 322 -2.21 -16.98 12.72
CA PRO A 322 -2.75 -17.60 11.51
C PRO A 322 -4.03 -16.97 10.96
N GLU A 323 -4.84 -16.37 11.82
CA GLU A 323 -6.07 -15.66 11.49
C GLU A 323 -5.85 -14.22 11.02
N GLY A 324 -4.66 -13.62 11.29
CA GLY A 324 -4.28 -12.32 10.77
C GLY A 324 -3.88 -11.28 11.80
N SER A 325 -4.06 -11.52 13.11
CA SER A 325 -3.67 -10.55 14.15
C SER A 325 -2.16 -10.33 14.15
N VAL A 326 -1.73 -9.06 14.15
CA VAL A 326 -0.32 -8.64 14.03
C VAL A 326 0.11 -7.94 15.31
N PHE A 327 1.20 -8.44 15.92
CA PHE A 327 1.76 -7.91 17.16
C PHE A 327 3.26 -7.66 17.01
N ARG A 328 3.79 -6.79 17.87
CA ARG A 328 5.24 -6.67 18.03
C ARG A 328 5.79 -7.97 18.60
N SER A 329 6.93 -8.43 18.08
CA SER A 329 7.70 -9.49 18.75
C SER A 329 8.19 -8.95 20.09
N ILE A 330 7.82 -9.61 21.18
CA ILE A 330 8.39 -9.32 22.48
C ILE A 330 9.76 -9.99 22.48
N SER A 331 10.84 -9.24 22.29
CA SER A 331 12.18 -9.72 22.60
C SER A 331 12.24 -9.99 24.11
N MET A 332 12.09 -11.27 24.49
CA MET A 332 12.41 -11.63 25.87
C MET A 332 13.90 -11.34 26.08
N PRO A 333 14.28 -10.57 27.12
CA PRO A 333 15.68 -10.41 27.44
C PRO A 333 16.27 -11.81 27.68
N VAL A 334 17.29 -12.14 26.89
CA VAL A 334 18.07 -13.38 27.10
C VAL A 334 18.58 -13.32 28.52
N ARG A 335 17.99 -14.09 29.45
CA ARG A 335 18.59 -14.32 30.75
C ARG A 335 19.90 -15.07 30.49
N THR A 336 21.00 -14.36 30.50
CA THR A 336 22.33 -14.97 30.65
C THR A 336 22.32 -15.72 31.97
N ILE A 337 22.13 -17.03 31.90
CA ILE A 337 22.43 -17.90 33.01
C ILE A 337 23.96 -17.95 33.04
N ASN A 338 24.54 -17.14 33.91
CA ASN A 338 25.97 -17.30 34.24
C ASN A 338 26.14 -18.66 34.92
N PRO A 339 27.15 -19.44 34.51
CA PRO A 339 27.45 -20.77 35.06
C PRO A 339 27.87 -20.72 36.53
#